data_398c6b18208f15192e459ff793fccef1
#
_entry.id   398c6b18208f15192e459ff793fccef1
#
_cell.length_a   1.000
_cell.length_b   1.000
_cell.length_c   1.000
_cell.angle_alpha   90.00
_cell.angle_beta   90.00
_cell.angle_gamma   90.00
#
_symmetry.space_group_name_H-M   'P 1'
#
loop_
_entity.id
_entity.type
_entity.pdbx_description
1 polymer ?
#
loop_
_entity_poly.entity_id
_entity_poly.type
_entity_poly.pdbx_seq_one_letter_code
_entity_poly.pdbx_strand_id
1 'polypeptide(L)'
;VWRTLHALRTSVAGGFALPGNAFCEWGSGLGVIACLAAQAGFDSVGIEINAELVEWSRELASDHGLNVEMICGSYVPEDHEVETEVGGESVMTLEPGLAAYEELGLEVDDFDCIFAYPWPGEDDVVTGIFDAHAARGAVLVSFHGQDGMLVRRKIK
;
A
#
# COMPACT_ATOMS: atom_id res chain seq x y z
N VAL A 1 7.64 -6.70 9.57
CA VAL A 1 6.51 -5.82 9.27
C VAL A 1 5.88 -5.26 10.54
N TRP A 2 5.30 -6.08 11.45
CA TRP A 2 4.61 -5.60 12.67
C TRP A 2 5.40 -4.56 13.47
N ARG A 3 6.69 -4.84 13.77
CA ARG A 3 7.53 -3.92 14.53
C ARG A 3 7.70 -2.57 13.84
N THR A 4 7.79 -2.57 12.51
CA THR A 4 7.94 -1.35 11.71
C THR A 4 6.66 -0.53 11.75
N LEU A 5 5.50 -1.15 11.49
CA LEU A 5 4.19 -0.49 11.56
C LEU A 5 3.92 0.09 12.95
N HIS A 6 4.14 -0.71 13.99
CA HIS A 6 3.96 -0.26 15.37
C HIS A 6 4.89 0.91 15.73
N ALA A 7 6.16 0.86 15.31
CA ALA A 7 7.10 1.95 15.54
C ALA A 7 6.69 3.23 14.80
N LEU A 8 6.25 3.14 13.55
CA LEU A 8 5.75 4.28 12.78
C LEU A 8 4.51 4.89 13.44
N ARG A 9 3.57 4.07 13.88
CA ARG A 9 2.32 4.53 14.50
C ARG A 9 2.52 5.18 15.87
N THR A 10 3.49 4.70 16.65
CA THR A 10 3.75 5.18 18.02
C THR A 10 4.84 6.25 18.08
N SER A 11 5.52 6.57 16.99
CA SER A 11 6.57 7.58 16.95
C SER A 11 5.97 8.98 17.01
N VAL A 12 6.02 9.60 18.18
CA VAL A 12 5.54 10.99 18.41
C VAL A 12 6.64 12.04 18.25
N ALA A 13 7.90 11.64 18.13
CA ALA A 13 9.04 12.56 18.02
C ALA A 13 10.15 11.97 17.16
N GLY A 14 10.78 12.82 16.34
CA GLY A 14 11.88 12.44 15.46
C GLY A 14 11.47 12.35 13.99
N GLY A 15 12.41 12.03 13.10
CA GLY A 15 12.23 12.05 11.66
C GLY A 15 11.25 11.02 11.07
N PHE A 16 10.55 10.22 11.90
CA PHE A 16 9.61 9.17 11.47
C PHE A 16 8.17 9.36 11.94
N ALA A 17 7.84 10.47 12.61
CA ALA A 17 6.44 10.77 12.92
C ALA A 17 5.63 10.90 11.62
N LEU A 18 4.52 10.16 11.50
CA LEU A 18 3.59 10.26 10.38
C LEU A 18 2.72 11.51 10.53
N PRO A 19 2.25 12.11 9.42
CA PRO A 19 1.30 13.22 9.46
C PRO A 19 -0.04 12.84 10.09
N GLY A 20 -0.47 11.60 9.87
CA GLY A 20 -1.73 11.04 10.36
C GLY A 20 -1.65 9.53 10.54
N ASN A 21 -2.77 8.84 10.32
CA ASN A 21 -2.90 7.39 10.54
C ASN A 21 -3.56 6.64 9.37
N ALA A 22 -3.76 7.29 8.22
CA ALA A 22 -4.28 6.65 7.03
C ALA A 22 -3.22 5.71 6.42
N PHE A 23 -3.62 4.44 6.22
CA PHE A 23 -2.73 3.39 5.73
C PHE A 23 -3.31 2.71 4.50
N CYS A 24 -2.47 2.44 3.51
CA CYS A 24 -2.84 1.65 2.35
C CYS A 24 -1.82 0.53 2.10
N GLU A 25 -2.30 -0.70 1.85
CA GLU A 25 -1.51 -1.81 1.33
C GLU A 25 -1.74 -1.95 -0.17
N TRP A 26 -0.71 -1.75 -0.98
CA TRP A 26 -0.72 -1.96 -2.43
C TRP A 26 -0.42 -3.42 -2.77
N GLY A 27 -1.31 -4.06 -3.55
CA GLY A 27 -1.23 -5.49 -3.84
C GLY A 27 -1.45 -6.32 -2.57
N SER A 28 -2.56 -6.09 -1.87
CA SER A 28 -2.77 -6.60 -0.52
C SER A 28 -2.93 -8.13 -0.42
N GLY A 29 -3.18 -8.82 -1.52
CA GLY A 29 -3.39 -10.25 -1.51
C GLY A 29 -4.47 -10.65 -0.50
N LEU A 30 -4.11 -11.44 0.50
CA LEU A 30 -4.99 -11.83 1.61
C LEU A 30 -5.21 -10.73 2.66
N GLY A 31 -4.65 -9.51 2.48
CA GLY A 31 -4.85 -8.38 3.37
C GLY A 31 -4.21 -8.52 4.76
N VAL A 32 -3.23 -9.40 4.90
CA VAL A 32 -2.61 -9.67 6.22
C VAL A 32 -1.92 -8.43 6.77
N ILE A 33 -1.25 -7.65 5.94
CA ILE A 33 -0.54 -6.47 6.41
C ILE A 33 -1.51 -5.33 6.71
N ALA A 34 -2.56 -5.16 5.89
CA ALA A 34 -3.64 -4.23 6.17
C ALA A 34 -4.33 -4.54 7.50
N CYS A 35 -4.60 -5.83 7.80
CA CYS A 35 -5.11 -6.27 9.09
C CYS A 35 -4.15 -5.96 10.25
N LEU A 36 -2.84 -6.19 10.07
CA LEU A 36 -1.83 -5.85 11.07
C LEU A 36 -1.74 -4.33 11.29
N ALA A 37 -1.89 -3.53 10.23
CA ALA A 37 -1.92 -2.08 10.33
C ALA A 37 -3.14 -1.59 11.14
N ALA A 38 -4.33 -2.13 10.86
CA ALA A 38 -5.53 -1.85 11.64
C ALA A 38 -5.35 -2.20 13.12
N GLN A 39 -4.75 -3.37 13.41
CA GLN A 39 -4.45 -3.80 14.77
C GLN A 39 -3.41 -2.88 15.45
N ALA A 40 -2.51 -2.24 14.70
CA ALA A 40 -1.58 -1.24 15.20
C ALA A 40 -2.22 0.15 15.41
N GLY A 41 -3.48 0.34 15.01
CA GLY A 41 -4.24 1.58 15.18
C GLY A 41 -4.20 2.52 13.97
N PHE A 42 -3.97 1.99 12.78
CA PHE A 42 -4.15 2.72 11.53
C PHE A 42 -5.60 2.62 11.02
N ASP A 43 -6.05 3.63 10.30
CA ASP A 43 -7.22 3.56 9.43
C ASP A 43 -6.75 2.88 8.14
N SER A 44 -7.12 1.61 7.97
CA SER A 44 -6.43 0.70 7.05
C SER A 44 -7.26 0.33 5.84
N VAL A 45 -6.65 0.44 4.68
CA VAL A 45 -7.17 0.04 3.38
C VAL A 45 -6.24 -1.00 2.75
N GLY A 46 -6.77 -1.95 2.01
CA GLY A 46 -6.03 -2.85 1.12
C GLY A 46 -6.58 -2.77 -0.30
N ILE A 47 -5.71 -2.63 -1.28
CA ILE A 47 -6.05 -2.66 -2.70
C ILE A 47 -5.47 -3.91 -3.32
N GLU A 48 -6.31 -4.73 -3.98
CA GLU A 48 -5.92 -5.99 -4.62
C GLU A 48 -6.70 -6.15 -5.92
N ILE A 49 -6.00 -6.52 -6.99
CA ILE A 49 -6.62 -6.68 -8.31
C ILE A 49 -7.41 -7.99 -8.45
N ASN A 50 -7.06 -9.01 -7.68
CA ASN A 50 -7.72 -10.30 -7.70
C ASN A 50 -8.94 -10.32 -6.77
N ALA A 51 -10.13 -10.35 -7.38
CA ALA A 51 -11.40 -10.32 -6.64
C ALA A 51 -11.57 -11.47 -5.63
N GLU A 52 -11.03 -12.66 -5.91
CA GLU A 52 -11.11 -13.80 -4.99
C GLU A 52 -10.26 -13.58 -3.74
N LEU A 53 -9.06 -12.99 -3.90
CA LEU A 53 -8.21 -12.61 -2.77
C LEU A 53 -8.85 -11.50 -1.94
N VAL A 54 -9.53 -10.55 -2.57
CA VAL A 54 -10.30 -9.49 -1.88
C VAL A 54 -11.40 -10.10 -1.00
N GLU A 55 -12.18 -11.06 -1.50
CA GLU A 55 -13.20 -11.72 -0.70
C GLU A 55 -12.59 -12.45 0.50
N TRP A 56 -11.52 -13.20 0.32
CA TRP A 56 -10.83 -13.89 1.42
C TRP A 56 -10.22 -12.89 2.42
N SER A 57 -9.72 -11.75 1.97
CA SER A 57 -9.20 -10.72 2.86
C SER A 57 -10.30 -10.07 3.71
N ARG A 58 -11.50 -9.88 3.14
CA ARG A 58 -12.68 -9.40 3.87
C ARG A 58 -13.14 -10.40 4.93
N GLU A 59 -13.13 -11.68 4.60
CA GLU A 59 -13.43 -12.76 5.57
C GLU A 59 -12.41 -12.75 6.71
N LEU A 60 -11.10 -12.67 6.39
CA LEU A 60 -10.03 -12.60 7.39
C LEU A 60 -10.22 -11.40 8.33
N ALA A 61 -10.47 -10.22 7.82
CA ALA A 61 -10.69 -9.03 8.63
C ALA A 61 -11.92 -9.18 9.54
N SER A 62 -13.02 -9.71 8.99
CA SER A 62 -14.26 -9.98 9.73
C SER A 62 -14.06 -10.99 10.86
N ASP A 63 -13.38 -12.11 10.61
CA ASP A 63 -13.12 -13.17 11.59
C ASP A 63 -12.29 -12.67 12.79
N HIS A 64 -11.47 -11.66 12.55
CA HIS A 64 -10.67 -11.00 13.61
C HIS A 64 -11.28 -9.72 14.17
N GLY A 65 -12.48 -9.34 13.71
CA GLY A 65 -13.16 -8.12 14.18
C GLY A 65 -12.41 -6.84 13.87
N LEU A 66 -11.65 -6.83 12.75
CA LEU A 66 -10.84 -5.70 12.32
C LEU A 66 -11.62 -4.83 11.31
N ASN A 67 -11.53 -3.52 11.49
CA ASN A 67 -12.08 -2.57 10.54
C ASN A 67 -11.02 -2.27 9.48
N VAL A 68 -11.08 -2.95 8.35
CA VAL A 68 -10.20 -2.78 7.19
C VAL A 68 -11.07 -2.71 5.95
N GLU A 69 -10.87 -1.71 5.13
CA GLU A 69 -11.54 -1.61 3.85
C GLU A 69 -10.69 -2.33 2.78
N MET A 70 -11.29 -3.31 2.09
CA MET A 70 -10.61 -4.09 1.05
C MET A 70 -11.28 -3.82 -0.30
N ILE A 71 -10.53 -3.27 -1.24
CA ILE A 71 -11.00 -2.84 -2.56
C ILE A 71 -10.42 -3.72 -3.65
N CYS A 72 -11.30 -4.13 -4.58
CA CYS A 72 -10.89 -4.83 -5.79
C CYS A 72 -10.52 -3.82 -6.87
N GLY A 73 -9.24 -3.67 -7.17
CA GLY A 73 -8.80 -2.73 -8.19
C GLY A 73 -7.29 -2.63 -8.31
N SER A 74 -6.85 -1.74 -9.19
CA SER A 74 -5.44 -1.41 -9.35
C SER A 74 -5.03 -0.32 -8.35
N TYR A 75 -3.85 -0.48 -7.76
CA TYR A 75 -3.23 0.58 -6.94
C TYR A 75 -2.50 1.63 -7.80
N VAL A 76 -2.43 1.42 -9.11
CA VAL A 76 -1.85 2.40 -10.05
C VAL A 76 -2.89 3.45 -10.36
N PRO A 77 -2.64 4.74 -10.08
CA PRO A 77 -3.55 5.82 -10.46
C PRO A 77 -3.75 5.89 -11.99
N GLU A 78 -4.94 6.29 -12.43
CA GLU A 78 -5.28 6.34 -13.87
C GLU A 78 -4.39 7.30 -14.68
N ASP A 79 -3.92 8.36 -14.04
CA ASP A 79 -3.05 9.39 -14.63
C ASP A 79 -1.56 9.06 -14.53
N HIS A 80 -1.20 7.88 -13.96
CA HIS A 80 0.18 7.45 -13.87
C HIS A 80 0.58 6.62 -15.10
N GLU A 81 1.51 7.17 -15.90
CA GLU A 81 2.10 6.44 -17.01
C GLU A 81 3.12 5.40 -16.51
N VAL A 82 2.77 4.12 -16.62
CA VAL A 82 3.69 3.03 -16.32
C VAL A 82 4.58 2.79 -17.56
N GLU A 83 5.88 3.06 -17.44
CA GLU A 83 6.84 2.66 -18.47
C GLU A 83 6.96 1.13 -18.49
N THR A 84 6.29 0.48 -19.44
CA THR A 84 6.20 -0.99 -19.56
C THR A 84 7.43 -1.62 -20.21
N GLU A 85 8.58 -0.96 -20.27
CA GLU A 85 9.82 -1.53 -20.81
C GLU A 85 10.65 -2.26 -19.75
N VAL A 86 10.08 -3.27 -19.11
CA VAL A 86 10.88 -4.26 -18.38
C VAL A 86 10.60 -5.65 -18.96
N GLY A 87 11.38 -6.02 -19.98
CA GLY A 87 11.67 -7.43 -20.28
C GLY A 87 10.52 -8.36 -20.66
N GLY A 88 9.51 -7.91 -21.41
CA GLY A 88 8.67 -8.84 -22.21
C GLY A 88 7.73 -9.78 -21.45
N GLU A 89 7.67 -9.78 -20.15
CA GLU A 89 6.64 -10.46 -19.38
C GLU A 89 5.66 -9.40 -18.84
N SER A 90 4.39 -9.60 -19.14
CA SER A 90 3.29 -8.76 -18.69
C SER A 90 3.32 -8.68 -17.16
N VAL A 91 3.57 -7.52 -16.60
CA VAL A 91 3.53 -7.29 -15.15
C VAL A 91 2.06 -7.33 -14.76
N MET A 92 1.59 -8.49 -14.30
CA MET A 92 0.17 -8.80 -14.08
C MET A 92 -0.50 -7.90 -13.01
N THR A 93 0.28 -7.13 -12.26
CA THR A 93 -0.19 -6.26 -11.18
C THR A 93 -0.41 -4.81 -11.60
N LEU A 94 0.00 -4.46 -12.83
CA LEU A 94 0.02 -3.06 -13.30
C LEU A 94 -1.04 -2.77 -14.38
N GLU A 95 -2.10 -3.57 -14.47
CA GLU A 95 -3.17 -3.25 -15.42
C GLU A 95 -3.94 -2.00 -14.95
N PRO A 96 -3.89 -0.89 -15.71
CA PRO A 96 -4.80 0.22 -15.49
C PRO A 96 -6.20 -0.27 -15.87
N GLY A 97 -7.11 -0.33 -14.93
CA GLY A 97 -8.41 -0.82 -15.35
C GLY A 97 -9.52 -0.92 -14.32
N LEU A 98 -9.22 -0.85 -13.04
CA LEU A 98 -10.23 -0.76 -12.00
C LEU A 98 -9.82 0.33 -11.04
N ALA A 99 -10.51 1.46 -11.09
CA ALA A 99 -10.24 2.64 -10.30
C ALA A 99 -10.51 2.39 -8.80
N ALA A 100 -9.57 1.76 -8.10
CA ALA A 100 -9.70 1.52 -6.67
C ALA A 100 -9.87 2.82 -5.88
N TYR A 101 -9.16 3.85 -6.29
CA TYR A 101 -9.23 5.18 -5.65
C TYR A 101 -10.57 5.87 -5.87
N GLU A 102 -11.20 5.70 -7.05
CA GLU A 102 -12.54 6.22 -7.30
C GLU A 102 -13.60 5.55 -6.39
N GLU A 103 -13.51 4.23 -6.21
CA GLU A 103 -14.42 3.48 -5.31
C GLU A 103 -14.22 3.91 -3.85
N LEU A 104 -12.98 4.14 -3.43
CA LEU A 104 -12.63 4.64 -2.10
C LEU A 104 -13.06 6.11 -1.88
N GLY A 105 -13.16 6.91 -2.94
CA GLY A 105 -13.28 8.36 -2.84
C GLY A 105 -12.04 9.02 -2.23
N LEU A 106 -10.89 8.39 -2.39
CA LEU A 106 -9.57 8.81 -1.89
C LEU A 106 -8.56 8.82 -3.03
N GLU A 107 -7.45 9.51 -2.81
CA GLU A 107 -6.28 9.54 -3.69
C GLU A 107 -5.04 9.03 -2.96
N VAL A 108 -3.93 8.84 -3.68
CA VAL A 108 -2.68 8.35 -3.07
C VAL A 108 -2.16 9.31 -1.99
N ASP A 109 -2.39 10.61 -2.16
CA ASP A 109 -1.97 11.65 -1.21
C ASP A 109 -2.80 11.74 0.07
N ASP A 110 -3.92 11.02 0.14
CA ASP A 110 -4.69 10.88 1.38
C ASP A 110 -4.06 9.89 2.38
N PHE A 111 -3.08 9.10 1.94
CA PHE A 111 -2.44 8.10 2.80
C PHE A 111 -1.14 8.61 3.42
N ASP A 112 -1.00 8.42 4.73
CA ASP A 112 0.20 8.78 5.51
C ASP A 112 1.27 7.69 5.47
N CYS A 113 0.85 6.44 5.33
CA CYS A 113 1.71 5.27 5.27
C CYS A 113 1.21 4.30 4.20
N ILE A 114 2.06 3.99 3.24
CA ILE A 114 1.80 3.01 2.20
C ILE A 114 2.73 1.82 2.40
N PHE A 115 2.20 0.61 2.29
CA PHE A 115 2.98 -0.62 2.29
C PHE A 115 2.89 -1.29 0.92
N ALA A 116 3.99 -1.83 0.44
CA ALA A 116 4.04 -2.66 -0.75
C ALA A 116 5.01 -3.83 -0.59
N TYR A 117 4.68 -4.96 -1.24
CA TYR A 117 5.60 -6.06 -1.46
C TYR A 117 5.78 -6.22 -2.97
N PRO A 118 6.68 -5.42 -3.58
CA PRO A 118 6.86 -5.45 -5.02
C PRO A 118 7.34 -6.83 -5.49
N TRP A 119 6.82 -7.27 -6.64
CA TRP A 119 7.40 -8.40 -7.34
C TRP A 119 8.79 -8.02 -7.89
N PRO A 120 9.68 -8.99 -8.15
CA PRO A 120 10.97 -8.69 -8.75
C PRO A 120 10.83 -7.86 -10.04
N GLY A 121 11.41 -6.67 -10.03
CA GLY A 121 11.33 -5.71 -11.15
C GLY A 121 10.24 -4.64 -11.03
N GLU A 122 9.37 -4.68 -10.03
CA GLU A 122 8.33 -3.66 -9.80
C GLU A 122 8.76 -2.54 -8.85
N ASP A 123 9.93 -2.64 -8.25
CA ASP A 123 10.42 -1.67 -7.26
C ASP A 123 10.41 -0.23 -7.77
N ASP A 124 10.86 -0.02 -9.02
CA ASP A 124 10.93 1.31 -9.63
C ASP A 124 9.53 1.86 -9.91
N VAL A 125 8.58 0.99 -10.27
CA VAL A 125 7.18 1.38 -10.49
C VAL A 125 6.52 1.81 -9.18
N VAL A 126 6.60 0.97 -8.15
CA VAL A 126 6.07 1.28 -6.80
C VAL A 126 6.65 2.59 -6.28
N THR A 127 7.96 2.76 -6.43
CA THR A 127 8.66 3.99 -5.99
C THR A 127 8.25 5.19 -6.84
N GLY A 128 8.08 5.01 -8.14
CA GLY A 128 7.65 6.05 -9.09
C GLY A 128 6.25 6.56 -8.77
N ILE A 129 5.28 5.66 -8.54
CA ILE A 129 3.92 6.02 -8.12
C ILE A 129 3.96 6.81 -6.81
N PHE A 130 4.68 6.30 -5.80
CA PHE A 130 4.82 6.98 -4.52
C PHE A 130 5.43 8.38 -4.67
N ASP A 131 6.51 8.50 -5.45
CA ASP A 131 7.19 9.78 -5.66
C ASP A 131 6.37 10.78 -6.48
N ALA A 132 5.49 10.31 -7.36
CA ALA A 132 4.61 11.17 -8.14
C ALA A 132 3.40 11.66 -7.31
N HIS A 133 2.71 10.74 -6.64
CA HIS A 133 1.35 10.96 -6.14
C HIS A 133 1.24 11.10 -4.62
N ALA A 134 2.17 10.56 -3.81
CA ALA A 134 2.03 10.62 -2.35
C ALA A 134 2.17 12.03 -1.78
N ALA A 135 1.47 12.30 -0.68
CA ALA A 135 1.58 13.56 0.05
C ALA A 135 2.97 13.75 0.67
N ARG A 136 3.35 15.02 0.83
CA ARG A 136 4.57 15.36 1.55
C ARG A 136 4.49 14.91 3.01
N GLY A 137 5.48 14.15 3.45
CA GLY A 137 5.54 13.55 4.79
C GLY A 137 5.04 12.12 4.86
N ALA A 138 4.33 11.65 3.84
CA ALA A 138 3.95 10.25 3.74
C ALA A 138 5.17 9.32 3.71
N VAL A 139 4.95 8.06 4.09
CA VAL A 139 6.00 7.04 4.18
C VAL A 139 5.60 5.82 3.35
N LEU A 140 6.49 5.40 2.45
CA LEU A 140 6.44 4.10 1.80
C LEU A 140 7.27 3.10 2.61
N VAL A 141 6.67 1.99 2.97
CA VAL A 141 7.33 0.81 3.56
C VAL A 141 7.28 -0.30 2.53
N SER A 142 8.41 -0.73 2.02
CA SER A 142 8.47 -1.85 1.08
C SER A 142 9.24 -3.03 1.67
N PHE A 143 8.79 -4.25 1.38
CA PHE A 143 9.44 -5.47 1.83
C PHE A 143 10.12 -6.17 0.65
N HIS A 144 11.40 -6.49 0.81
CA HIS A 144 12.26 -7.04 -0.24
C HIS A 144 12.82 -8.43 0.14
N GLY A 145 12.00 -9.25 0.79
CA GLY A 145 12.39 -10.61 1.17
C GLY A 145 13.62 -10.65 2.07
N GLN A 146 14.74 -11.18 1.56
CA GLN A 146 15.98 -11.32 2.34
C GLN A 146 16.66 -9.97 2.64
N ASP A 147 16.45 -8.96 1.82
CA ASP A 147 17.02 -7.62 2.01
C ASP A 147 16.26 -6.80 3.07
N GLY A 148 15.11 -7.32 3.52
CA GLY A 148 14.37 -6.77 4.64
C GLY A 148 13.38 -5.68 4.25
N MET A 149 13.20 -4.73 5.17
CA MET A 149 12.25 -3.62 5.03
C MET A 149 12.98 -2.35 4.64
N LEU A 150 12.51 -1.68 3.59
CA LEU A 150 12.92 -0.31 3.28
C LEU A 150 11.82 0.67 3.73
N VAL A 151 12.25 1.82 4.22
CA VAL A 151 11.35 2.90 4.66
C VAL A 151 11.77 4.19 3.97
N ARG A 152 10.92 4.70 3.10
CA ARG A 152 11.13 5.92 2.32
C ARG A 152 10.11 6.97 2.72
N ARG A 153 10.56 8.21 2.91
CA ARG A 153 9.68 9.35 3.19
C ARG A 153 9.62 10.31 2.02
N LYS A 154 8.43 10.77 1.67
CA LYS A 154 8.20 11.85 0.72
C LYS A 154 8.63 13.18 1.34
N ILE A 155 9.62 13.85 0.75
CA ILE A 155 10.18 15.12 1.26
C ILE A 155 9.88 16.33 0.37
N LYS A 156 9.51 16.11 -0.89
CA LYS A 156 9.17 17.17 -1.85
C LYS A 156 7.81 16.90 -2.48
#